data_d909de6be557dffc3ca555414d369498
#
_entry.id   d909de6be557dffc3ca555414d369498
#
_cell.length_a   1.000
_cell.length_b   1.000
_cell.length_c   1.000
_cell.angle_alpha   90.00
_cell.angle_beta   90.00
_cell.angle_gamma   90.00
#
_symmetry.space_group_name_H-M   'P 1'
#
loop_
_entity.id
_entity.type
_entity.pdbx_description
1 polymer ?
#
loop_
_entity_poly.entity_id
_entity_poly.type
_entity_poly.pdbx_seq_one_letter_code
_entity_poly.pdbx_strand_id
1 'polypeptide(L)'
;MRDAVSRFVRDGDTVVIEGFTHLICFAAGHEIIRQGRRDLTLARLTPDLIYDQLIAAGCVRKLVFSWAGNPGVGSLHAFRRAVEGKRAEGGNAEALEIEEYSHFGMVARFSAGAARLPFWPLRNYGGTDLPRANPRIKTVACPYTGEMLATVPALNPDVTIVHAQRADAAGNTQMWGLLGVQKEAAFASTRVIVVVEELVEETVIRSDPNRTVIPGMIVSAVVVEPWGAHPSYAQGYYDRDNDFYVAWEAISRDPVKLGHYLDEFVHGVPDRAGYLAKQPGLAARLKAKERPSRGVNYGF
;
A
#
# COMPACT_ATOMS: atom_id res chain seq x y z
N MET A 1 -13.41 6.69 7.43
CA MET A 1 -12.19 7.01 6.67
C MET A 1 -11.78 8.47 6.83
N ARG A 2 -12.65 9.44 6.58
CA ARG A 2 -12.35 10.88 6.61
C ARG A 2 -11.62 11.32 7.88
N ASP A 3 -12.16 10.97 9.06
CA ASP A 3 -11.55 11.38 10.35
C ASP A 3 -10.17 10.73 10.57
N ALA A 4 -9.99 9.47 10.17
CA ALA A 4 -8.71 8.80 10.33
C ALA A 4 -7.63 9.45 9.49
N VAL A 5 -7.90 9.73 8.20
CA VAL A 5 -6.94 10.43 7.34
C VAL A 5 -6.68 11.85 7.84
N SER A 6 -7.74 12.61 8.23
CA SER A 6 -7.59 13.97 8.75
C SER A 6 -6.70 14.05 10.00
N ARG A 7 -6.83 13.08 10.91
CA ARG A 7 -6.11 13.07 12.19
C ARG A 7 -4.70 12.53 12.09
N PHE A 8 -4.47 11.55 11.23
CA PHE A 8 -3.25 10.75 11.25
C PHE A 8 -2.35 10.90 10.02
N VAL A 9 -2.83 11.45 8.90
CA VAL A 9 -2.01 11.75 7.72
C VAL A 9 -1.79 13.24 7.59
N ARG A 10 -0.55 13.69 7.52
CA ARG A 10 -0.15 15.09 7.42
C ARG A 10 0.65 15.31 6.14
N ASP A 11 0.66 16.55 5.68
CA ASP A 11 1.55 16.92 4.57
C ASP A 11 3.01 16.68 4.98
N GLY A 12 3.79 16.17 4.04
CA GLY A 12 5.20 15.79 4.25
C GLY A 12 5.42 14.41 4.90
N ASP A 13 4.39 13.74 5.39
CA ASP A 13 4.52 12.41 6.01
C ASP A 13 5.09 11.36 5.02
N THR A 14 5.81 10.40 5.57
CA THR A 14 6.10 9.13 4.90
C THR A 14 4.92 8.19 5.13
N VAL A 15 4.18 7.88 4.07
CA VAL A 15 2.95 7.09 4.10
C VAL A 15 3.13 5.77 3.36
N VAL A 16 2.69 4.70 3.99
CA VAL A 16 2.62 3.36 3.41
C VAL A 16 1.15 2.95 3.29
N ILE A 17 0.71 2.62 2.08
CA ILE A 17 -0.56 1.92 1.84
C ILE A 17 -0.17 0.51 1.40
N GLU A 18 -0.03 -0.40 2.36
CA GLU A 18 0.51 -1.72 2.08
C GLU A 18 -0.57 -2.73 1.68
N GLY A 19 -0.17 -3.67 0.85
CA GLY A 19 -0.91 -4.80 0.34
C GLY A 19 -0.16 -5.39 -0.85
N PHE A 20 -0.18 -6.70 -1.04
CA PHE A 20 0.54 -7.35 -2.16
C PHE A 20 -0.47 -7.94 -3.15
N THR A 21 -0.90 -7.17 -4.14
CA THR A 21 -2.04 -7.44 -5.05
C THR A 21 -3.38 -7.65 -4.34
N HIS A 22 -3.36 -7.92 -3.07
CA HIS A 22 -4.41 -8.27 -2.15
C HIS A 22 -4.45 -7.24 -0.99
N LEU A 23 -5.64 -6.89 -0.50
CA LEU A 23 -5.83 -5.98 0.62
C LEU A 23 -5.16 -4.60 0.45
N ILE A 24 -5.17 -4.06 -0.76
CA ILE A 24 -4.65 -2.72 -1.02
C ILE A 24 -5.75 -1.70 -0.71
N CYS A 25 -5.51 -0.81 0.25
CA CYS A 25 -6.53 0.13 0.73
C CYS A 25 -6.74 1.31 -0.25
N PHE A 26 -7.49 1.10 -1.34
CA PHE A 26 -7.85 2.17 -2.27
C PHE A 26 -8.72 3.25 -1.61
N ALA A 27 -9.59 2.87 -0.68
CA ALA A 27 -10.44 3.82 0.03
C ALA A 27 -9.62 4.90 0.76
N ALA A 28 -8.51 4.50 1.41
CA ALA A 28 -7.62 5.44 2.07
C ALA A 28 -6.86 6.34 1.08
N GLY A 29 -6.37 5.77 -0.03
CA GLY A 29 -5.72 6.55 -1.08
C GLY A 29 -6.66 7.59 -1.69
N HIS A 30 -7.91 7.22 -1.98
CA HIS A 30 -8.93 8.16 -2.44
C HIS A 30 -9.23 9.26 -1.40
N GLU A 31 -9.24 8.93 -0.11
CA GLU A 31 -9.47 9.92 0.92
C GLU A 31 -8.30 10.89 1.09
N ILE A 32 -7.06 10.41 0.95
CA ILE A 32 -5.85 11.24 0.91
C ILE A 32 -5.94 12.26 -0.24
N ILE A 33 -6.40 11.80 -1.43
CA ILE A 33 -6.62 12.67 -2.60
C ILE A 33 -7.72 13.70 -2.31
N ARG A 34 -8.89 13.28 -1.79
CA ARG A 34 -10.02 14.17 -1.46
C ARG A 34 -9.64 15.26 -0.48
N GLN A 35 -8.80 14.94 0.51
CA GLN A 35 -8.32 15.92 1.50
C GLN A 35 -7.17 16.79 0.97
N GLY A 36 -6.70 16.53 -0.24
CA GLY A 36 -5.65 17.32 -0.88
C GLY A 36 -4.31 17.26 -0.16
N ARG A 37 -3.98 16.12 0.47
CA ARG A 37 -2.66 15.95 1.13
C ARG A 37 -1.53 16.11 0.13
N ARG A 38 -0.42 16.74 0.57
CA ARG A 38 0.69 17.16 -0.29
C ARG A 38 2.04 16.72 0.26
N ASP A 39 3.04 16.77 -0.61
CA ASP A 39 4.46 16.55 -0.29
C ASP A 39 4.76 15.18 0.35
N LEU A 40 3.89 14.20 0.13
CA LEU A 40 4.04 12.89 0.73
C LEU A 40 5.25 12.14 0.16
N THR A 41 5.96 11.45 1.03
CA THR A 41 6.84 10.33 0.64
C THR A 41 6.02 9.06 0.70
N LEU A 42 5.73 8.46 -0.44
CA LEU A 42 5.06 7.16 -0.47
C LEU A 42 6.08 6.03 -0.48
N ALA A 43 5.83 4.97 0.27
CA ALA A 43 6.69 3.79 0.29
C ALA A 43 5.87 2.50 0.18
N ARG A 44 6.33 1.57 -0.68
CA ARG A 44 5.75 0.24 -0.85
C ARG A 44 6.68 -0.63 -1.69
N LEU A 45 6.61 -1.96 -1.50
CA LEU A 45 7.39 -2.88 -2.35
C LEU A 45 6.98 -2.77 -3.81
N THR A 46 5.69 -2.83 -4.08
CA THR A 46 5.09 -2.87 -5.42
C THR A 46 3.99 -1.82 -5.59
N PRO A 47 4.32 -0.52 -5.68
CA PRO A 47 3.36 0.50 -6.06
C PRO A 47 2.53 0.11 -7.28
N ASP A 48 1.22 0.28 -7.18
CA ASP A 48 0.26 -0.03 -8.21
C ASP A 48 -0.71 1.13 -8.49
N LEU A 49 -1.92 0.84 -8.97
CA LEU A 49 -2.88 1.82 -9.44
C LEU A 49 -3.20 2.95 -8.45
N ILE A 50 -3.29 2.65 -7.14
CA ILE A 50 -3.58 3.72 -6.16
C ILE A 50 -2.41 4.70 -6.03
N TYR A 51 -1.17 4.21 -6.20
CA TYR A 51 0.01 5.07 -6.21
C TYR A 51 0.05 5.93 -7.47
N ASP A 52 -0.34 5.38 -8.63
CA ASP A 52 -0.49 6.13 -9.88
C ASP A 52 -1.52 7.26 -9.74
N GLN A 53 -2.64 7.00 -9.06
CA GLN A 53 -3.68 7.99 -8.76
C GLN A 53 -3.18 9.10 -7.82
N LEU A 54 -2.50 8.74 -6.73
CA LEU A 54 -1.91 9.69 -5.78
C LEU A 54 -0.86 10.60 -6.44
N ILE A 55 -0.04 10.04 -7.33
CA ILE A 55 0.93 10.81 -8.12
C ILE A 55 0.21 11.75 -9.08
N ALA A 56 -0.80 11.26 -9.81
CA ALA A 56 -1.59 12.07 -10.73
C ALA A 56 -2.31 13.22 -10.04
N ALA A 57 -2.82 13.00 -8.83
CA ALA A 57 -3.46 14.02 -8.00
C ALA A 57 -2.47 15.02 -7.38
N GLY A 58 -1.16 14.86 -7.60
CA GLY A 58 -0.13 15.75 -7.07
C GLY A 58 0.09 15.65 -5.56
N CYS A 59 -0.25 14.52 -4.96
CA CYS A 59 -0.05 14.30 -3.52
C CYS A 59 1.41 13.94 -3.16
N VAL A 60 2.22 13.52 -4.13
CA VAL A 60 3.47 12.78 -3.90
C VAL A 60 4.67 13.60 -4.35
N ARG A 61 5.61 13.80 -3.45
CA ARG A 61 6.94 14.36 -3.73
C ARG A 61 7.95 13.27 -4.03
N LYS A 62 7.90 12.15 -3.30
CA LYS A 62 8.89 11.07 -3.37
C LYS A 62 8.24 9.69 -3.34
N LEU A 63 8.78 8.75 -4.12
CA LEU A 63 8.41 7.33 -4.09
C LEU A 63 9.61 6.47 -3.71
N VAL A 64 9.42 5.60 -2.70
CA VAL A 64 10.40 4.60 -2.23
C VAL A 64 9.86 3.21 -2.54
N PHE A 65 10.52 2.45 -3.41
CA PHE A 65 9.94 1.23 -3.97
C PHE A 65 10.98 0.23 -4.49
N SER A 66 10.51 -0.93 -4.95
CA SER A 66 11.34 -1.92 -5.66
C SER A 66 10.85 -2.21 -7.08
N TRP A 67 9.57 -2.12 -7.32
CA TRP A 67 8.96 -2.27 -8.64
C TRP A 67 7.67 -1.48 -8.68
N ALA A 68 7.39 -0.79 -9.78
CA ALA A 68 6.16 -0.03 -9.95
C ALA A 68 5.49 -0.41 -11.28
N GLY A 69 4.22 -0.81 -11.23
CA GLY A 69 3.51 -1.24 -12.42
C GLY A 69 2.06 -1.62 -12.16
N ASN A 70 1.31 -1.86 -13.23
CA ASN A 70 -0.03 -2.43 -13.17
C ASN A 70 0.11 -3.96 -13.19
N PRO A 71 -0.09 -4.67 -12.06
CA PRO A 71 0.28 -6.07 -11.91
C PRO A 71 -0.39 -7.00 -12.91
N GLY A 72 0.41 -7.65 -13.76
CA GLY A 72 -0.05 -8.57 -14.79
C GLY A 72 -0.66 -7.92 -16.02
N VAL A 73 -0.66 -6.58 -16.12
CA VAL A 73 -1.31 -5.85 -17.23
C VAL A 73 -0.33 -4.92 -17.95
N GLY A 74 0.38 -4.02 -17.25
CA GLY A 74 1.22 -3.05 -17.93
C GLY A 74 1.83 -1.99 -17.02
N SER A 75 1.90 -0.76 -17.53
CA SER A 75 2.60 0.37 -16.91
C SER A 75 1.67 1.26 -16.07
N LEU A 76 2.28 2.00 -15.13
CA LEU A 76 1.69 3.14 -14.44
C LEU A 76 2.11 4.41 -15.21
N HIS A 77 1.20 4.98 -15.97
CA HIS A 77 1.56 6.05 -16.90
C HIS A 77 1.70 7.42 -16.23
N ALA A 78 0.97 7.70 -15.15
CA ALA A 78 1.18 8.93 -14.37
C ALA A 78 2.53 8.90 -13.65
N PHE A 79 2.91 7.77 -13.08
CA PHE A 79 4.24 7.55 -12.51
C PHE A 79 5.34 7.78 -13.54
N ARG A 80 5.23 7.17 -14.74
CA ARG A 80 6.22 7.36 -15.80
C ARG A 80 6.37 8.83 -16.19
N ARG A 81 5.25 9.53 -16.43
CA ARG A 81 5.29 10.96 -16.75
C ARG A 81 5.94 11.80 -15.64
N ALA A 82 5.65 11.47 -14.38
CA ALA A 82 6.20 12.20 -13.25
C ALA A 82 7.72 12.00 -13.11
N VAL A 83 8.21 10.79 -13.33
CA VAL A 83 9.67 10.48 -13.31
C VAL A 83 10.38 11.13 -14.49
N GLU A 84 9.78 11.13 -15.68
CA GLU A 84 10.34 11.74 -16.88
C GLU A 84 10.24 13.30 -16.86
N GLY A 85 9.70 13.91 -15.82
CA GLY A 85 9.50 15.37 -15.71
C GLY A 85 8.39 15.92 -16.60
N LYS A 86 7.64 15.06 -17.28
CA LYS A 86 6.53 15.44 -18.16
C LYS A 86 5.22 15.47 -17.36
N ARG A 87 4.97 16.55 -16.64
CA ARG A 87 3.62 16.83 -16.14
C ARG A 87 2.78 17.40 -17.29
N ALA A 88 1.45 17.21 -17.21
CA ALA A 88 0.52 17.76 -18.19
C ALA A 88 0.82 19.24 -18.48
N GLU A 89 0.72 19.66 -19.74
CA GLU A 89 1.11 20.97 -20.26
C GLU A 89 0.71 22.13 -19.34
N GLY A 90 1.70 22.88 -18.87
CA GLY A 90 1.50 24.15 -18.17
C GLY A 90 2.13 24.32 -16.77
N GLY A 91 2.81 23.34 -16.21
CA GLY A 91 3.42 23.47 -14.87
C GLY A 91 4.93 23.24 -14.84
N ASN A 92 5.68 24.16 -14.25
CA ASN A 92 7.05 23.96 -13.75
C ASN A 92 7.01 23.01 -12.54
N ALA A 93 6.62 21.76 -12.74
CA ALA A 93 6.55 20.81 -11.66
C ALA A 93 7.86 20.04 -11.57
N GLU A 94 8.47 20.03 -10.40
CA GLU A 94 9.64 19.20 -10.11
C GLU A 94 9.34 17.73 -10.43
N ALA A 95 10.33 17.03 -11.00
CA ALA A 95 10.23 15.60 -11.26
C ALA A 95 10.01 14.83 -9.94
N LEU A 96 9.22 13.76 -9.98
CA LEU A 96 9.04 12.88 -8.83
C LEU A 96 10.39 12.32 -8.38
N GLU A 97 10.74 12.55 -7.11
CA GLU A 97 11.92 11.91 -6.53
C GLU A 97 11.68 10.40 -6.37
N ILE A 98 12.62 9.58 -6.83
CA ILE A 98 12.55 8.13 -6.69
C ILE A 98 13.72 7.60 -5.86
N GLU A 99 13.44 6.58 -5.06
CA GLU A 99 14.44 5.84 -4.27
C GLU A 99 14.17 4.35 -4.44
N GLU A 100 14.92 3.70 -5.34
CA GLU A 100 14.68 2.32 -5.73
C GLU A 100 15.60 1.35 -4.96
N TYR A 101 15.03 0.20 -4.61
CA TYR A 101 15.71 -0.94 -3.98
C TYR A 101 15.30 -2.25 -4.67
N SER A 102 16.02 -3.34 -4.40
CA SER A 102 15.49 -4.67 -4.72
C SER A 102 14.28 -5.00 -3.84
N HIS A 103 13.46 -5.98 -4.25
CA HIS A 103 12.33 -6.44 -3.42
C HIS A 103 12.80 -6.82 -2.02
N PHE A 104 13.83 -7.67 -1.93
CA PHE A 104 14.38 -8.05 -0.63
C PHE A 104 14.98 -6.86 0.13
N GLY A 105 15.56 -5.88 -0.57
CA GLY A 105 16.03 -4.64 0.06
C GLY A 105 14.90 -3.85 0.72
N MET A 106 13.73 -3.77 0.11
CA MET A 106 12.55 -3.13 0.72
C MET A 106 12.03 -3.93 1.91
N VAL A 107 11.92 -5.27 1.81
CA VAL A 107 11.59 -6.14 2.95
C VAL A 107 12.56 -5.89 4.11
N ALA A 108 13.87 -5.89 3.83
CA ALA A 108 14.92 -5.67 4.82
C ALA A 108 14.80 -4.28 5.50
N ARG A 109 14.43 -3.24 4.76
CA ARG A 109 14.21 -1.89 5.29
C ARG A 109 13.04 -1.85 6.29
N PHE A 110 11.89 -2.44 5.95
CA PHE A 110 10.74 -2.55 6.84
C PHE A 110 11.06 -3.43 8.06
N SER A 111 11.75 -4.56 7.84
CA SER A 111 12.16 -5.45 8.94
C SER A 111 13.12 -4.76 9.89
N ALA A 112 14.09 -3.97 9.40
CA ALA A 112 14.98 -3.17 10.23
C ALA A 112 14.18 -2.16 11.07
N GLY A 113 13.23 -1.43 10.45
CA GLY A 113 12.36 -0.49 11.15
C GLY A 113 11.54 -1.17 12.25
N ALA A 114 10.89 -2.30 11.93
CA ALA A 114 10.10 -3.08 12.87
C ALA A 114 10.94 -3.62 14.05
N ALA A 115 12.18 -4.04 13.78
CA ALA A 115 13.13 -4.53 14.78
C ALA A 115 13.86 -3.40 15.53
N ARG A 116 13.58 -2.12 15.23
CA ARG A 116 14.27 -0.96 15.79
C ARG A 116 15.79 -0.97 15.54
N LEU A 117 16.20 -1.56 14.41
CA LEU A 117 17.58 -1.55 13.95
C LEU A 117 17.82 -0.35 13.01
N PRO A 118 19.01 0.26 12.99
CA PRO A 118 19.29 1.40 12.11
C PRO A 118 19.42 1.02 10.63
N PHE A 119 19.79 -0.23 10.32
CA PHE A 119 19.96 -0.77 8.97
C PHE A 119 19.87 -2.29 8.97
N TRP A 120 19.81 -2.87 7.75
CA TRP A 120 19.85 -4.33 7.55
C TRP A 120 21.00 -4.70 6.59
N PRO A 121 21.88 -5.67 6.96
CA PRO A 121 22.91 -6.19 6.08
C PRO A 121 22.35 -7.29 5.16
N LEU A 122 22.80 -7.32 3.89
CA LEU A 122 22.33 -8.29 2.90
C LEU A 122 23.38 -8.55 1.78
N ARG A 123 23.19 -9.65 1.03
CA ARG A 123 24.10 -10.08 -0.04
C ARG A 123 23.61 -9.82 -1.46
N ASN A 124 22.46 -9.21 -1.65
CA ASN A 124 21.73 -9.22 -2.94
C ASN A 124 22.03 -8.07 -3.89
N TYR A 125 23.01 -7.20 -3.62
CA TYR A 125 23.33 -6.06 -4.50
C TYR A 125 24.65 -6.23 -5.29
N GLY A 126 25.38 -7.32 -5.04
CA GLY A 126 26.63 -7.59 -5.78
C GLY A 126 26.38 -7.74 -7.28
N GLY A 127 27.15 -7.00 -8.11
CA GLY A 127 27.03 -7.07 -9.57
C GLY A 127 25.83 -6.34 -10.18
N THR A 128 25.09 -5.54 -9.39
CA THR A 128 23.97 -4.70 -9.90
C THR A 128 24.36 -3.22 -9.92
N ASP A 129 23.61 -2.42 -10.71
CA ASP A 129 23.81 -0.97 -10.76
C ASP A 129 23.07 -0.20 -9.68
N LEU A 130 22.19 -0.85 -8.90
CA LEU A 130 21.41 -0.20 -7.86
C LEU A 130 22.26 0.58 -6.83
N PRO A 131 23.39 0.07 -6.32
CA PRO A 131 24.24 0.86 -5.41
C PRO A 131 24.85 2.11 -6.03
N ARG A 132 25.01 2.14 -7.36
CA ARG A 132 25.47 3.35 -8.07
C ARG A 132 24.36 4.38 -8.22
N ALA A 133 23.13 3.91 -8.49
CA ALA A 133 21.96 4.76 -8.66
C ALA A 133 21.40 5.25 -7.31
N ASN A 134 21.57 4.47 -6.24
CA ASN A 134 21.06 4.78 -4.92
C ASN A 134 22.19 4.82 -3.88
N PRO A 135 22.71 6.03 -3.55
CA PRO A 135 23.84 6.19 -2.61
C PRO A 135 23.49 5.83 -1.15
N ARG A 136 22.22 5.53 -0.85
CA ARG A 136 21.79 5.04 0.48
C ARG A 136 22.11 3.56 0.66
N ILE A 137 22.37 2.81 -0.41
CA ILE A 137 22.88 1.44 -0.34
C ILE A 137 24.39 1.54 -0.07
N LYS A 138 24.81 1.14 1.11
CA LYS A 138 26.20 1.21 1.58
C LYS A 138 26.77 -0.18 1.80
N THR A 139 27.97 -0.29 2.29
CA THR A 139 28.63 -1.56 2.64
C THR A 139 29.15 -1.55 4.08
N VAL A 140 29.22 -2.73 4.67
CA VAL A 140 29.81 -2.98 5.98
C VAL A 140 30.56 -4.31 5.98
N ALA A 141 31.68 -4.40 6.66
CA ALA A 141 32.36 -5.68 6.90
C ALA A 141 31.56 -6.49 7.96
N CYS A 142 31.27 -7.74 7.64
CA CYS A 142 30.68 -8.65 8.61
C CYS A 142 31.65 -8.88 9.78
N PRO A 143 31.26 -8.61 11.04
CA PRO A 143 32.18 -8.75 12.18
C PRO A 143 32.56 -10.21 12.48
N TYR A 144 31.85 -11.17 11.91
CA TYR A 144 32.07 -12.60 12.16
C TYR A 144 32.90 -13.27 11.06
N THR A 145 32.78 -12.82 9.80
CA THR A 145 33.40 -13.47 8.64
C THR A 145 34.37 -12.58 7.86
N GLY A 146 34.34 -11.25 8.10
CA GLY A 146 35.09 -10.27 7.33
C GLY A 146 34.48 -9.99 5.93
N GLU A 147 33.42 -10.70 5.52
CA GLU A 147 32.76 -10.50 4.23
C GLU A 147 32.18 -9.08 4.14
N MET A 148 32.35 -8.44 2.98
CA MET A 148 31.72 -7.16 2.69
C MET A 148 30.25 -7.37 2.28
N LEU A 149 29.34 -6.87 3.11
CA LEU A 149 27.88 -6.94 2.89
C LEU A 149 27.34 -5.59 2.46
N ALA A 150 26.38 -5.60 1.56
CA ALA A 150 25.57 -4.41 1.29
C ALA A 150 24.68 -4.11 2.50
N THR A 151 24.30 -2.85 2.68
CA THR A 151 23.36 -2.43 3.73
C THR A 151 22.29 -1.50 3.19
N VAL A 152 21.10 -1.61 3.73
CA VAL A 152 19.99 -0.68 3.46
C VAL A 152 19.54 -0.06 4.78
N PRO A 153 19.25 1.27 4.82
CA PRO A 153 18.78 1.92 6.04
C PRO A 153 17.38 1.45 6.41
N ALA A 154 17.06 1.45 7.70
CA ALA A 154 15.71 1.20 8.17
C ALA A 154 14.70 2.16 7.50
N LEU A 155 13.49 1.69 7.29
CA LEU A 155 12.34 2.50 6.88
C LEU A 155 11.37 2.57 8.06
N ASN A 156 11.14 3.78 8.56
CA ASN A 156 10.24 4.05 9.67
C ASN A 156 9.16 5.04 9.19
N PRO A 157 8.04 4.55 8.64
CA PRO A 157 6.99 5.42 8.16
C PRO A 157 6.33 6.24 9.28
N ASP A 158 5.86 7.43 8.94
CA ASP A 158 5.01 8.20 9.84
C ASP A 158 3.65 7.55 10.00
N VAL A 159 3.11 7.01 8.89
CA VAL A 159 1.81 6.34 8.85
C VAL A 159 1.87 5.09 7.98
N THR A 160 1.41 3.98 8.52
CA THR A 160 1.06 2.80 7.71
C THR A 160 -0.45 2.61 7.73
N ILE A 161 -1.03 2.45 6.55
CA ILE A 161 -2.44 2.14 6.33
C ILE A 161 -2.51 0.72 5.74
N VAL A 162 -3.23 -0.16 6.40
CA VAL A 162 -3.48 -1.53 5.92
C VAL A 162 -4.96 -1.78 5.79
N HIS A 163 -5.34 -2.50 4.75
CA HIS A 163 -6.66 -3.09 4.67
C HIS A 163 -6.60 -4.52 5.20
N ALA A 164 -7.63 -4.94 5.91
CA ALA A 164 -7.69 -6.27 6.50
C ALA A 164 -9.11 -6.83 6.41
N GLN A 165 -9.25 -8.12 6.62
CA GLN A 165 -10.56 -8.74 6.61
C GLN A 165 -11.39 -8.32 7.84
N ARG A 166 -10.81 -8.37 9.04
CA ARG A 166 -11.54 -8.02 10.27
C ARG A 166 -10.61 -7.55 11.39
N ALA A 167 -11.17 -6.78 12.32
CA ALA A 167 -10.54 -6.41 13.58
C ALA A 167 -11.59 -6.38 14.69
N ASP A 168 -11.14 -6.41 15.94
CA ASP A 168 -11.98 -6.06 17.09
C ASP A 168 -11.89 -4.56 17.43
N ALA A 169 -12.69 -4.11 18.38
CA ALA A 169 -12.70 -2.72 18.82
C ALA A 169 -11.38 -2.28 19.48
N ALA A 170 -10.57 -3.21 19.99
CA ALA A 170 -9.25 -2.95 20.53
C ALA A 170 -8.16 -2.82 19.45
N GLY A 171 -8.50 -3.11 18.19
CA GLY A 171 -7.60 -3.02 17.05
C GLY A 171 -6.81 -4.30 16.75
N ASN A 172 -7.08 -5.41 17.44
CA ASN A 172 -6.49 -6.68 17.08
C ASN A 172 -6.99 -7.12 15.70
N THR A 173 -6.09 -7.17 14.73
CA THR A 173 -6.42 -7.26 13.32
C THR A 173 -6.04 -8.61 12.74
N GLN A 174 -7.00 -9.27 12.13
CA GLN A 174 -6.81 -10.55 11.48
C GLN A 174 -6.75 -10.40 9.95
N MET A 175 -5.76 -11.07 9.38
CA MET A 175 -5.51 -11.08 7.94
C MET A 175 -5.18 -12.50 7.49
N TRP A 176 -5.65 -12.86 6.30
CA TRP A 176 -5.33 -14.14 5.66
C TRP A 176 -5.31 -13.98 4.14
N GLY A 177 -4.74 -14.96 3.45
CA GLY A 177 -4.51 -14.91 2.02
C GLY A 177 -3.09 -14.47 1.69
N LEU A 178 -2.92 -13.80 0.57
CA LEU A 178 -1.62 -13.32 0.13
C LEU A 178 -1.24 -12.07 0.93
N LEU A 179 -0.19 -12.17 1.72
CA LEU A 179 0.37 -11.07 2.50
C LEU A 179 1.73 -10.64 1.94
N GLY A 180 2.01 -9.35 2.04
CA GLY A 180 3.32 -8.74 1.80
C GLY A 180 4.02 -8.42 3.12
N VAL A 181 4.40 -7.15 3.31
CA VAL A 181 5.09 -6.64 4.52
C VAL A 181 4.16 -5.82 5.43
N GLN A 182 2.86 -6.10 5.43
CA GLN A 182 1.89 -5.37 6.25
C GLN A 182 2.27 -5.36 7.73
N LYS A 183 2.72 -6.51 8.25
CA LYS A 183 3.17 -6.65 9.63
C LYS A 183 4.38 -5.76 9.90
N GLU A 184 5.44 -5.93 9.12
CA GLU A 184 6.69 -5.19 9.29
C GLU A 184 6.47 -3.69 9.13
N ALA A 185 5.68 -3.27 8.14
CA ALA A 185 5.33 -1.87 7.92
C ALA A 185 4.56 -1.28 9.12
N ALA A 186 3.59 -2.01 9.67
CA ALA A 186 2.84 -1.58 10.85
C ALA A 186 3.77 -1.41 12.07
N PHE A 187 4.63 -2.40 12.36
CA PHE A 187 5.56 -2.33 13.50
C PHE A 187 6.67 -1.28 13.32
N ALA A 188 7.02 -0.95 12.08
CA ALA A 188 8.01 0.08 11.79
C ALA A 188 7.46 1.51 11.92
N SER A 189 6.14 1.68 11.92
CA SER A 189 5.48 2.98 11.81
C SER A 189 5.21 3.64 13.16
N THR A 190 5.07 4.97 13.12
CA THR A 190 4.64 5.76 14.28
C THR A 190 3.13 5.66 14.51
N ARG A 191 2.35 5.63 13.43
CA ARG A 191 0.88 5.58 13.44
C ARG A 191 0.41 4.47 12.51
N VAL A 192 -0.57 3.69 12.95
CA VAL A 192 -1.14 2.58 12.16
C VAL A 192 -2.65 2.77 12.06
N ILE A 193 -3.14 2.88 10.82
CA ILE A 193 -4.57 2.90 10.52
C ILE A 193 -4.93 1.53 9.93
N VAL A 194 -5.84 0.84 10.57
CA VAL A 194 -6.40 -0.43 10.10
C VAL A 194 -7.78 -0.16 9.51
N VAL A 195 -7.95 -0.57 8.26
CA VAL A 195 -9.23 -0.48 7.54
C VAL A 195 -9.74 -1.89 7.34
N VAL A 196 -10.99 -2.17 7.74
CA VAL A 196 -11.51 -3.54 7.75
C VAL A 196 -12.83 -3.66 7.00
N GLU A 197 -13.07 -4.86 6.48
CA GLU A 197 -14.36 -5.24 5.92
C GLU A 197 -15.42 -5.36 7.03
N GLU A 198 -15.02 -5.86 8.20
CA GLU A 198 -15.92 -6.01 9.35
C GLU A 198 -15.24 -5.77 10.69
N LEU A 199 -16.00 -5.23 11.64
CA LEU A 199 -15.65 -5.18 13.05
C LEU A 199 -16.31 -6.37 13.74
N VAL A 200 -15.53 -7.13 14.52
CA VAL A 200 -15.99 -8.34 15.20
C VAL A 200 -15.75 -8.27 16.70
N GLU A 201 -16.44 -9.13 17.45
CA GLU A 201 -16.21 -9.28 18.88
C GLU A 201 -14.83 -9.88 19.19
N GLU A 202 -14.26 -9.52 20.33
CA GLU A 202 -12.94 -10.02 20.78
C GLU A 202 -12.90 -11.57 20.81
N THR A 203 -13.99 -12.22 21.15
CA THR A 203 -14.10 -13.69 21.15
C THR A 203 -13.85 -14.32 19.79
N VAL A 204 -14.20 -13.63 18.70
CA VAL A 204 -13.94 -14.07 17.32
C VAL A 204 -12.44 -14.00 17.03
N ILE A 205 -11.76 -12.93 17.47
CA ILE A 205 -10.31 -12.80 17.34
C ILE A 205 -9.60 -13.89 18.14
N ARG A 206 -10.02 -14.13 19.39
CA ARG A 206 -9.42 -15.13 20.27
C ARG A 206 -9.65 -16.57 19.84
N SER A 207 -10.68 -16.84 19.05
CA SER A 207 -10.96 -18.18 18.53
C SER A 207 -9.93 -18.66 17.50
N ASP A 208 -9.21 -17.73 16.85
CA ASP A 208 -8.15 -18.05 15.89
C ASP A 208 -7.00 -17.00 15.99
N PRO A 209 -6.20 -17.05 17.06
CA PRO A 209 -5.17 -16.05 17.31
C PRO A 209 -4.05 -16.05 16.27
N ASN A 210 -3.85 -17.16 15.53
CA ASN A 210 -2.80 -17.27 14.51
C ASN A 210 -3.04 -16.36 13.30
N ARG A 211 -4.28 -15.90 13.08
CA ARG A 211 -4.58 -14.91 12.04
C ARG A 211 -4.35 -13.48 12.48
N THR A 212 -4.09 -13.22 13.76
CA THR A 212 -3.84 -11.88 14.27
C THR A 212 -2.44 -11.42 13.86
N VAL A 213 -2.39 -10.63 12.78
CA VAL A 213 -1.15 -10.13 12.18
C VAL A 213 -0.69 -8.84 12.86
N ILE A 214 -1.64 -7.96 13.21
CA ILE A 214 -1.38 -6.67 13.84
C ILE A 214 -2.09 -6.63 15.20
N PRO A 215 -1.34 -6.56 16.32
CA PRO A 215 -1.92 -6.44 17.64
C PRO A 215 -2.45 -5.01 17.88
N GLY A 216 -3.57 -4.89 18.58
CA GLY A 216 -4.24 -3.62 18.85
C GLY A 216 -3.37 -2.57 19.51
N MET A 217 -2.38 -2.99 20.31
CA MET A 217 -1.48 -2.07 21.03
C MET A 217 -0.67 -1.10 20.15
N ILE A 218 -0.51 -1.40 18.85
CA ILE A 218 0.18 -0.51 17.91
C ILE A 218 -0.79 0.22 16.98
N VAL A 219 -2.10 -0.04 17.06
CA VAL A 219 -3.11 0.53 16.17
C VAL A 219 -3.56 1.88 16.68
N SER A 220 -3.54 2.89 15.82
CA SER A 220 -3.97 4.26 16.12
C SER A 220 -5.45 4.49 15.80
N ALA A 221 -5.98 3.77 14.81
CA ALA A 221 -7.39 3.82 14.42
C ALA A 221 -7.83 2.54 13.71
N VAL A 222 -9.07 2.12 13.99
CA VAL A 222 -9.80 1.10 13.25
C VAL A 222 -10.91 1.80 12.46
N VAL A 223 -10.98 1.52 11.17
CA VAL A 223 -11.98 2.08 10.25
C VAL A 223 -12.73 0.93 9.60
N VAL A 224 -14.04 0.86 9.80
CA VAL A 224 -14.89 -0.09 9.07
C VAL A 224 -15.22 0.52 7.72
N GLU A 225 -14.71 -0.09 6.65
CA GLU A 225 -14.91 0.39 5.28
C GLU A 225 -15.03 -0.79 4.32
N PRO A 226 -16.21 -1.43 4.23
CA PRO A 226 -16.45 -2.54 3.31
C PRO A 226 -16.11 -2.15 1.87
N TRP A 227 -15.55 -3.11 1.12
CA TRP A 227 -15.05 -2.85 -0.24
C TRP A 227 -13.89 -1.84 -0.31
N GLY A 228 -13.27 -1.53 0.81
CA GLY A 228 -12.19 -0.53 0.88
C GLY A 228 -10.96 -0.88 0.05
N ALA A 229 -10.76 -2.17 -0.26
CA ALA A 229 -9.66 -2.60 -1.12
C ALA A 229 -9.99 -2.58 -2.62
N HIS A 230 -11.27 -2.57 -3.05
CA HIS A 230 -11.60 -2.57 -4.48
C HIS A 230 -10.88 -1.43 -5.25
N PRO A 231 -10.30 -1.67 -6.41
CA PRO A 231 -10.37 -2.82 -7.32
C PRO A 231 -9.43 -3.99 -6.97
N SER A 232 -8.61 -3.89 -5.93
CA SER A 232 -7.94 -5.04 -5.32
C SER A 232 -8.98 -5.96 -4.67
N TYR A 233 -8.57 -7.09 -4.13
CA TYR A 233 -9.48 -8.05 -3.52
C TYR A 233 -9.26 -8.20 -2.03
N ALA A 234 -10.30 -8.69 -1.34
CA ALA A 234 -10.24 -9.14 0.03
C ALA A 234 -10.67 -10.62 0.07
N GLN A 235 -9.72 -11.52 0.26
CA GLN A 235 -9.99 -12.96 0.19
C GLN A 235 -11.08 -13.38 1.17
N GLY A 236 -12.13 -14.01 0.64
CA GLY A 236 -13.31 -14.44 1.36
C GLY A 236 -14.47 -13.45 1.33
N TYR A 237 -14.24 -12.21 0.85
CA TYR A 237 -15.24 -11.15 0.71
C TYR A 237 -15.57 -10.86 -0.75
N TYR A 238 -14.56 -10.55 -1.56
CA TYR A 238 -14.72 -10.29 -3.00
C TYR A 238 -13.44 -10.54 -3.78
N ASP A 239 -13.60 -10.85 -5.06
CA ASP A 239 -12.51 -11.10 -6.01
C ASP A 239 -11.92 -9.79 -6.56
N ARG A 240 -10.74 -9.90 -7.18
CA ARG A 240 -10.07 -8.77 -7.85
C ARG A 240 -10.86 -8.34 -9.10
N ASP A 241 -11.04 -7.04 -9.26
CA ASP A 241 -11.63 -6.45 -10.46
C ASP A 241 -10.63 -6.39 -11.62
N ASN A 242 -10.43 -7.52 -12.29
CA ASN A 242 -9.49 -7.61 -13.40
C ASN A 242 -9.85 -6.68 -14.56
N ASP A 243 -11.14 -6.44 -14.82
CA ASP A 243 -11.59 -5.55 -15.89
C ASP A 243 -11.14 -4.12 -15.60
N PHE A 244 -11.22 -3.68 -14.33
CA PHE A 244 -10.72 -2.38 -13.91
C PHE A 244 -9.20 -2.27 -14.10
N TYR A 245 -8.44 -3.30 -13.71
CA TYR A 245 -6.99 -3.31 -13.89
C TYR A 245 -6.59 -3.22 -15.36
N VAL A 246 -7.31 -3.91 -16.26
CA VAL A 246 -7.09 -3.82 -17.70
C VAL A 246 -7.48 -2.44 -18.24
N ALA A 247 -8.62 -1.90 -17.83
CA ALA A 247 -9.07 -0.58 -18.26
C ALA A 247 -8.15 0.56 -17.83
N TRP A 248 -7.45 0.40 -16.67
CA TRP A 248 -6.54 1.40 -16.14
C TRP A 248 -5.42 1.79 -17.10
N GLU A 249 -4.95 0.85 -17.92
CA GLU A 249 -3.92 1.13 -18.93
C GLU A 249 -4.34 2.27 -19.87
N ALA A 250 -5.58 2.25 -20.37
CA ALA A 250 -6.12 3.29 -21.26
C ALA A 250 -6.46 4.59 -20.50
N ILE A 251 -6.87 4.49 -19.24
CA ILE A 251 -7.20 5.64 -18.40
C ILE A 251 -5.93 6.40 -18.05
N SER A 252 -4.92 5.73 -17.49
CA SER A 252 -3.72 6.38 -16.97
C SER A 252 -2.78 6.88 -18.08
N ARG A 253 -2.86 6.29 -19.29
CA ARG A 253 -2.07 6.71 -20.45
C ARG A 253 -2.43 8.12 -20.90
N ASP A 254 -3.71 8.48 -20.85
CA ASP A 254 -4.25 9.77 -21.26
C ASP A 254 -4.48 10.67 -20.04
N PRO A 255 -3.73 11.77 -19.87
CA PRO A 255 -3.90 12.67 -18.73
C PRO A 255 -5.31 13.25 -18.57
N VAL A 256 -6.03 13.48 -19.68
CA VAL A 256 -7.40 14.01 -19.65
C VAL A 256 -8.37 12.96 -19.12
N LYS A 257 -8.28 11.73 -19.60
CA LYS A 257 -9.09 10.61 -19.08
C LYS A 257 -8.81 10.33 -17.62
N LEU A 258 -7.54 10.40 -17.21
CA LEU A 258 -7.14 10.24 -15.82
C LEU A 258 -7.70 11.36 -14.95
N GLY A 259 -7.66 12.61 -15.40
CA GLY A 259 -8.31 13.74 -14.74
C GLY A 259 -9.81 13.51 -14.56
N HIS A 260 -10.51 13.15 -15.63
CA HIS A 260 -11.95 12.84 -15.56
C HIS A 260 -12.26 11.69 -14.58
N TYR A 261 -11.43 10.65 -14.58
CA TYR A 261 -11.59 9.56 -13.61
C TYR A 261 -11.48 10.07 -12.15
N LEU A 262 -10.45 10.87 -11.85
CA LEU A 262 -10.27 11.42 -10.51
C LEU A 262 -11.42 12.36 -10.13
N ASP A 263 -11.88 13.20 -11.06
CA ASP A 263 -13.01 14.11 -10.83
C ASP A 263 -14.29 13.35 -10.58
N GLU A 264 -14.57 12.29 -11.35
CA GLU A 264 -15.80 11.54 -11.23
C GLU A 264 -15.82 10.60 -10.03
N PHE A 265 -14.76 9.80 -9.83
CA PHE A 265 -14.76 8.67 -8.89
C PHE A 265 -14.07 8.98 -7.55
N VAL A 266 -13.32 10.08 -7.46
CA VAL A 266 -12.63 10.47 -6.23
C VAL A 266 -13.18 11.80 -5.71
N HIS A 267 -13.07 12.89 -6.46
CA HIS A 267 -13.54 14.23 -6.02
C HIS A 267 -15.06 14.36 -6.06
N GLY A 268 -15.71 13.78 -7.07
CA GLY A 268 -17.16 13.85 -7.29
C GLY A 268 -18.00 12.94 -6.39
N VAL A 269 -17.38 12.27 -5.41
CA VAL A 269 -18.07 11.43 -4.44
C VAL A 269 -17.59 11.74 -3.02
N PRO A 270 -18.50 11.74 -2.02
CA PRO A 270 -18.14 12.16 -0.65
C PRO A 270 -17.29 11.13 0.09
N ASP A 271 -17.41 9.85 -0.27
CA ASP A 271 -16.83 8.71 0.46
C ASP A 271 -16.80 7.44 -0.38
N ARG A 272 -16.47 6.33 0.26
CA ARG A 272 -16.42 5.00 -0.38
C ARG A 272 -17.80 4.51 -0.81
N ALA A 273 -18.82 4.80 -0.05
CA ALA A 273 -20.20 4.41 -0.41
C ALA A 273 -20.64 5.11 -1.71
N GLY A 274 -20.33 6.41 -1.85
CA GLY A 274 -20.56 7.17 -3.09
C GLY A 274 -19.81 6.59 -4.28
N TYR A 275 -18.56 6.16 -4.09
CA TYR A 275 -17.78 5.46 -5.11
C TYR A 275 -18.46 4.16 -5.55
N LEU A 276 -18.91 3.33 -4.60
CA LEU A 276 -19.56 2.05 -4.88
C LEU A 276 -20.91 2.24 -5.58
N ALA A 277 -21.66 3.29 -5.25
CA ALA A 277 -22.92 3.62 -5.90
C ALA A 277 -22.76 3.89 -7.41
N LYS A 278 -21.58 4.34 -7.84
CA LYS A 278 -21.23 4.49 -9.28
C LYS A 278 -20.81 3.18 -9.96
N GLN A 279 -20.81 2.07 -9.25
CA GLN A 279 -20.36 0.75 -9.72
C GLN A 279 -21.54 -0.27 -9.68
N PRO A 280 -22.58 -0.10 -10.49
CA PRO A 280 -23.76 -0.97 -10.46
C PRO A 280 -23.38 -2.42 -10.77
N GLY A 281 -23.91 -3.36 -9.99
CA GLY A 281 -23.66 -4.79 -10.17
C GLY A 281 -22.29 -5.28 -9.67
N LEU A 282 -21.45 -4.41 -9.11
CA LEU A 282 -20.11 -4.74 -8.64
C LEU A 282 -20.12 -5.94 -7.67
N ALA A 283 -20.98 -5.90 -6.65
CA ALA A 283 -21.04 -6.93 -5.64
C ALA A 283 -21.41 -8.32 -6.22
N ALA A 284 -22.31 -8.36 -7.20
CA ALA A 284 -22.67 -9.62 -7.86
C ALA A 284 -21.54 -10.13 -8.77
N ARG A 285 -20.86 -9.23 -9.50
CA ARG A 285 -19.78 -9.56 -10.43
C ARG A 285 -18.53 -10.08 -9.71
N LEU A 286 -18.20 -9.49 -8.56
CA LEU A 286 -16.97 -9.78 -7.80
C LEU A 286 -17.24 -10.61 -6.54
N LYS A 287 -18.41 -11.22 -6.40
CA LYS A 287 -18.69 -12.14 -5.28
C LYS A 287 -17.56 -13.16 -5.17
N ALA A 288 -17.02 -13.31 -3.96
CA ALA A 288 -15.97 -14.30 -3.70
C ALA A 288 -16.43 -15.70 -4.11
N LYS A 289 -15.58 -16.38 -4.88
CA LYS A 289 -15.85 -17.74 -5.34
C LYS A 289 -15.85 -18.73 -4.17
N GLU A 290 -16.68 -19.76 -4.28
CA GLU A 290 -16.64 -20.86 -3.32
C GLU A 290 -15.27 -21.55 -3.34
N ARG A 291 -14.84 -22.01 -2.18
CA ARG A 291 -13.57 -22.73 -2.08
C ARG A 291 -13.68 -24.07 -2.83
N PRO A 292 -12.69 -24.43 -3.66
CA PRO A 292 -12.70 -25.68 -4.40
C PRO A 292 -12.53 -26.92 -3.48
N SER A 293 -12.08 -26.72 -2.25
CA SER A 293 -11.89 -27.76 -1.24
C SER A 293 -12.28 -27.25 0.15
N ARG A 294 -12.59 -28.19 1.05
CA ARG A 294 -12.83 -27.85 2.46
C ARG A 294 -11.58 -27.25 3.09
N GLY A 295 -11.77 -26.30 3.99
CA GLY A 295 -10.67 -25.78 4.79
C GLY A 295 -10.05 -26.89 5.64
N VAL A 296 -8.75 -26.80 5.88
CA VAL A 296 -8.04 -27.71 6.79
C VAL A 296 -8.48 -27.40 8.22
N ASN A 297 -8.85 -28.44 8.97
CA ASN A 297 -9.06 -28.34 10.42
C ASN A 297 -7.71 -28.54 11.11
N TYR A 298 -7.22 -27.53 11.80
CA TYR A 298 -5.95 -27.58 12.54
C TYR A 298 -6.12 -28.07 13.98
N GLY A 299 -7.31 -28.53 14.35
CA GLY A 299 -7.57 -29.16 15.67
C GLY A 299 -7.85 -28.17 16.82
N PHE A 300 -8.24 -26.94 16.52
CA PHE A 300 -8.67 -25.94 17.51
C PHE A 300 -9.91 -25.17 17.04
#